data_35e3003eef0d33264a1b743b8b58f255
#
_entry.id   35e3003eef0d33264a1b743b8b58f255
#
_cell.length_a   1.000
_cell.length_b   1.000
_cell.length_c   1.000
_cell.angle_alpha   90.00
_cell.angle_beta   90.00
_cell.angle_gamma   90.00
#
_symmetry.space_group_name_H-M   'P 1'
#
loop_
_entity.id
_entity.type
_entity.pdbx_description
1 polymer ?
#
loop_
_entity_poly.entity_id
_entity_poly.type
_entity_poly.pdbx_seq_one_letter_code
_entity_poly.pdbx_strand_id
1 'polypeptide(L)'
;MKRAEVVRDYGGISAADRRADRRRKLISAGRRIWGESGIADVTVRGVCSAAGLITRYFYEQFDSRDALLFAVVDEVRTQLLEAMVVAGVGESGDLRDKLRAALTAFLDIVAEDPHLHRIIVGDVAGVPGLLEYRMQFLDMIVASIIEQAPSVLGSALPDPTAMRRGALFMVGGVNQIIAEWLREPRETVAELAGLCADLCVAVVRDTLER
;
A
#
# COMPACT_ATOMS: atom_id res chain seq x y z
N MET A 1 0.31 45.43 17.31
CA MET A 1 0.21 45.24 15.85
C MET A 1 1.18 44.13 15.45
N LYS A 2 0.68 42.92 15.12
CA LYS A 2 1.50 41.82 14.57
C LYS A 2 1.74 42.11 13.09
N ARG A 3 3.02 42.22 12.69
CA ARG A 3 3.40 42.31 11.28
C ARG A 3 2.98 41.01 10.57
N ALA A 4 2.17 41.15 9.53
CA ALA A 4 1.89 40.03 8.61
C ALA A 4 3.20 39.64 7.90
N GLU A 5 3.58 38.38 8.01
CA GLU A 5 4.74 37.82 7.33
C GLU A 5 4.38 37.71 5.83
N VAL A 6 4.97 38.60 5.04
CA VAL A 6 4.81 38.58 3.58
C VAL A 6 5.63 37.43 3.04
N VAL A 7 4.96 36.29 2.76
CA VAL A 7 5.56 35.14 2.04
C VAL A 7 5.85 35.60 0.61
N ARG A 8 7.12 35.88 0.30
CA ARG A 8 7.56 36.24 -1.05
C ARG A 8 7.67 34.95 -1.88
N ASP A 9 6.82 34.83 -2.89
CA ASP A 9 6.97 33.82 -3.96
C ASP A 9 8.24 34.14 -4.77
N TYR A 10 9.26 33.30 -4.63
CA TYR A 10 10.45 33.34 -5.46
C TYR A 10 10.30 32.36 -6.62
N GLY A 11 10.09 32.86 -7.84
CA GLY A 11 9.99 32.02 -9.05
C GLY A 11 8.66 31.28 -9.25
N GLY A 12 7.53 31.76 -8.71
CA GLY A 12 6.19 31.18 -8.98
C GLY A 12 5.88 29.89 -8.22
N ILE A 13 6.80 29.36 -7.38
CA ILE A 13 6.59 28.14 -6.58
C ILE A 13 6.40 28.57 -5.11
N SER A 14 5.29 28.20 -4.49
CA SER A 14 5.00 28.53 -3.10
C SER A 14 5.97 27.85 -2.11
N ALA A 15 6.06 28.38 -0.89
CA ALA A 15 6.84 27.74 0.18
C ALA A 15 6.27 26.36 0.53
N ALA A 16 4.95 26.18 0.43
CA ALA A 16 4.26 24.91 0.63
C ALA A 16 4.64 23.88 -0.44
N ASP A 17 4.66 24.28 -1.71
CA ASP A 17 5.03 23.41 -2.82
C ASP A 17 6.48 22.94 -2.73
N ARG A 18 7.39 23.86 -2.38
CA ARG A 18 8.79 23.50 -2.14
C ARG A 18 8.95 22.54 -0.96
N ARG A 19 8.14 22.67 0.10
CA ARG A 19 8.12 21.74 1.23
C ARG A 19 7.60 20.39 0.80
N ALA A 20 6.51 20.33 0.05
CA ALA A 20 5.93 19.11 -0.49
C ALA A 20 6.91 18.40 -1.43
N ASP A 21 7.60 19.12 -2.30
CA ASP A 21 8.62 18.58 -3.20
C ASP A 21 9.79 17.93 -2.44
N ARG A 22 10.32 18.62 -1.41
CA ARG A 22 11.36 18.05 -0.55
C ARG A 22 10.90 16.78 0.15
N ARG A 23 9.66 16.75 0.66
CA ARG A 23 9.08 15.56 1.30
C ARG A 23 9.01 14.39 0.30
N ARG A 24 8.49 14.61 -0.90
CA ARG A 24 8.44 13.56 -1.96
C ARG A 24 9.84 13.03 -2.30
N LYS A 25 10.83 13.90 -2.47
CA LYS A 25 12.22 13.50 -2.76
C LYS A 25 12.82 12.63 -1.65
N LEU A 26 12.56 12.95 -0.39
CA LEU A 26 13.03 12.15 0.75
C LEU A 26 12.36 10.80 0.81
N ILE A 27 11.03 10.72 0.60
CA ILE A 27 10.29 9.45 0.58
C ILE A 27 10.76 8.59 -0.58
N SER A 28 10.86 9.13 -1.80
CA SER A 28 11.35 8.42 -2.99
C SER A 28 12.79 7.90 -2.80
N ALA A 29 13.69 8.69 -2.20
CA ALA A 29 15.04 8.25 -1.87
C ALA A 29 15.04 7.12 -0.82
N GLY A 30 14.22 7.24 0.23
CA GLY A 30 14.04 6.21 1.26
C GLY A 30 13.50 4.90 0.67
N ARG A 31 12.45 4.98 -0.17
CA ARG A 31 11.87 3.84 -0.89
C ARG A 31 12.92 3.12 -1.73
N ARG A 32 13.69 3.85 -2.52
CA ARG A 32 14.73 3.28 -3.36
C ARG A 32 15.81 2.57 -2.54
N ILE A 33 16.38 3.21 -1.52
CA ILE A 33 17.41 2.59 -0.66
C ILE A 33 16.86 1.34 0.03
N TRP A 34 15.63 1.41 0.57
CA TRP A 34 15.00 0.26 1.20
C TRP A 34 14.84 -0.91 0.22
N GLY A 35 14.31 -0.65 -0.97
CA GLY A 35 14.11 -1.66 -1.99
C GLY A 35 15.41 -2.29 -2.51
N GLU A 36 16.44 -1.47 -2.77
CA GLU A 36 17.73 -1.93 -3.28
C GLU A 36 18.56 -2.66 -2.23
N SER A 37 18.70 -2.08 -1.03
CA SER A 37 19.70 -2.49 -0.03
C SER A 37 19.08 -3.03 1.27
N GLY A 38 17.79 -2.81 1.51
CA GLY A 38 17.09 -3.21 2.72
C GLY A 38 16.89 -2.07 3.72
N ILE A 39 16.00 -2.32 4.71
CA ILE A 39 15.58 -1.30 5.69
C ILE A 39 16.73 -0.80 6.58
N ALA A 40 17.73 -1.65 6.85
CA ALA A 40 18.88 -1.30 7.69
C ALA A 40 19.74 -0.19 7.05
N ASP A 41 19.83 -0.16 5.72
CA ASP A 41 20.63 0.81 4.96
C ASP A 41 19.95 2.17 4.78
N VAL A 42 18.66 2.28 5.11
CA VAL A 42 17.95 3.58 5.11
C VAL A 42 18.45 4.42 6.28
N THR A 43 19.41 5.29 6.03
CA THR A 43 19.94 6.24 7.03
C THR A 43 19.58 7.66 6.66
N VAL A 44 19.44 8.56 7.64
CA VAL A 44 19.14 9.98 7.39
C VAL A 44 20.14 10.60 6.42
N ARG A 45 21.45 10.31 6.63
CA ARG A 45 22.52 10.83 5.76
C ARG A 45 22.43 10.26 4.34
N GLY A 46 22.20 8.96 4.21
CA GLY A 46 22.06 8.29 2.92
C GLY A 46 20.87 8.82 2.13
N VAL A 47 19.70 8.95 2.78
CA VAL A 47 18.48 9.50 2.17
C VAL A 47 18.68 10.96 1.73
N CYS A 48 19.28 11.80 2.57
CA CYS A 48 19.55 13.19 2.20
C CYS A 48 20.50 13.28 1.00
N SER A 49 21.57 12.48 1.00
CA SER A 49 22.52 12.41 -0.13
C SER A 49 21.83 11.99 -1.42
N ALA A 50 21.02 10.93 -1.36
CA ALA A 50 20.28 10.40 -2.51
C ALA A 50 19.19 11.35 -3.02
N ALA A 51 18.60 12.17 -2.13
CA ALA A 51 17.59 13.19 -2.47
C ALA A 51 18.20 14.53 -2.94
N GLY A 52 19.53 14.71 -2.84
CA GLY A 52 20.19 15.99 -3.11
C GLY A 52 19.81 17.08 -2.09
N LEU A 53 19.57 16.70 -0.83
CA LEU A 53 19.11 17.59 0.23
C LEU A 53 20.06 17.57 1.43
N ILE A 54 20.10 18.66 2.18
CA ILE A 54 20.85 18.72 3.44
C ILE A 54 19.99 18.19 4.60
N THR A 55 20.65 17.67 5.65
CA THR A 55 20.00 17.06 6.82
C THR A 55 18.98 17.96 7.51
N ARG A 56 19.18 19.29 7.48
CA ARG A 56 18.20 20.25 8.01
C ARG A 56 16.83 20.07 7.36
N TYR A 57 16.76 19.90 6.03
CA TYR A 57 15.50 19.71 5.31
C TYR A 57 14.85 18.36 5.61
N PHE A 58 15.62 17.36 6.01
CA PHE A 58 15.06 16.12 6.52
C PHE A 58 14.26 16.37 7.81
N TYR A 59 14.87 17.01 8.81
CA TYR A 59 14.23 17.27 10.08
C TYR A 59 13.10 18.33 10.04
N GLU A 60 13.01 19.10 8.96
CA GLU A 60 11.82 19.92 8.67
C GLU A 60 10.60 19.09 8.21
N GLN A 61 10.80 17.81 7.81
CA GLN A 61 9.76 16.92 7.27
C GLN A 61 9.48 15.71 8.16
N PHE A 62 10.48 15.19 8.83
CA PHE A 62 10.43 13.95 9.60
C PHE A 62 11.20 14.12 10.91
N ASP A 63 10.58 13.74 12.02
CA ASP A 63 11.19 13.81 13.34
C ASP A 63 12.29 12.75 13.54
N SER A 64 12.23 11.65 12.78
CA SER A 64 13.17 10.54 12.86
C SER A 64 13.27 9.76 11.53
N ARG A 65 14.29 8.90 11.44
CA ARG A 65 14.41 7.90 10.38
C ARG A 65 13.15 7.03 10.29
N ASP A 66 12.63 6.59 11.43
CA ASP A 66 11.48 5.70 11.48
C ASP A 66 10.21 6.41 10.98
N ALA A 67 10.03 7.71 11.26
CA ALA A 67 8.94 8.50 10.69
C ALA A 67 9.00 8.55 9.16
N LEU A 68 10.19 8.58 8.56
CA LEU A 68 10.35 8.43 7.11
C LEU A 68 9.95 7.03 6.63
N LEU A 69 10.35 5.97 7.37
CA LEU A 69 10.00 4.59 6.98
C LEU A 69 8.49 4.37 6.98
N PHE A 70 7.77 4.88 7.97
CA PHE A 70 6.30 4.88 7.97
C PHE A 70 5.73 5.61 6.76
N ALA A 71 6.28 6.78 6.42
CA ALA A 71 5.83 7.53 5.25
C ALA A 71 6.11 6.81 3.91
N VAL A 72 7.20 6.05 3.82
CA VAL A 72 7.48 5.18 2.65
C VAL A 72 6.44 4.08 2.55
N VAL A 73 6.11 3.41 3.66
CA VAL A 73 5.06 2.38 3.68
C VAL A 73 3.72 2.97 3.28
N ASP A 74 3.36 4.16 3.79
CA ASP A 74 2.11 4.85 3.44
C ASP A 74 2.01 5.15 1.94
N GLU A 75 3.09 5.66 1.34
CA GLU A 75 3.11 5.97 -0.09
C GLU A 75 2.89 4.70 -0.92
N VAL A 76 3.60 3.63 -0.60
CA VAL A 76 3.45 2.33 -1.29
C VAL A 76 2.03 1.78 -1.13
N ARG A 77 1.50 1.80 0.08
CA ARG A 77 0.14 1.31 0.37
C ARG A 77 -0.92 2.11 -0.39
N THR A 78 -0.80 3.43 -0.36
CA THR A 78 -1.72 4.32 -1.07
C THR A 78 -1.70 4.03 -2.56
N GLN A 79 -0.51 3.94 -3.16
CA GLN A 79 -0.35 3.60 -4.57
C GLN A 79 -1.03 2.27 -4.93
N LEU A 80 -0.80 1.23 -4.15
CA LEU A 80 -1.35 -0.11 -4.40
C LEU A 80 -2.87 -0.13 -4.23
N LEU A 81 -3.38 0.50 -3.16
CA LEU A 81 -4.80 0.54 -2.87
C LEU A 81 -5.58 1.35 -3.91
N GLU A 82 -5.06 2.52 -4.30
CA GLU A 82 -5.66 3.34 -5.36
C GLU A 82 -5.76 2.57 -6.68
N ALA A 83 -4.69 1.87 -7.08
CA ALA A 83 -4.70 1.06 -8.30
C ALA A 83 -5.74 -0.05 -8.24
N MET A 84 -5.83 -0.78 -7.13
CA MET A 84 -6.83 -1.82 -6.92
C MET A 84 -8.25 -1.28 -6.97
N VAL A 85 -8.52 -0.17 -6.29
CA VAL A 85 -9.85 0.45 -6.25
C VAL A 85 -10.27 0.96 -7.63
N VAL A 86 -9.38 1.67 -8.31
CA VAL A 86 -9.65 2.21 -9.66
C VAL A 86 -9.96 1.07 -10.63
N ALA A 87 -9.15 0.01 -10.64
CA ALA A 87 -9.34 -1.14 -11.52
C ALA A 87 -10.62 -1.92 -11.17
N GLY A 88 -10.85 -2.22 -9.90
CA GLY A 88 -12.03 -2.99 -9.46
C GLY A 88 -13.36 -2.23 -9.64
N VAL A 89 -13.37 -0.92 -9.39
CA VAL A 89 -14.56 -0.09 -9.59
C VAL A 89 -14.83 0.17 -11.08
N GLY A 90 -13.75 0.32 -11.87
CA GLY A 90 -13.86 0.55 -13.32
C GLY A 90 -14.30 -0.69 -14.10
N GLU A 91 -14.20 -1.88 -13.52
CA GLU A 91 -14.62 -3.13 -14.14
C GLU A 91 -16.16 -3.27 -14.10
N SER A 92 -16.76 -3.53 -15.25
CA SER A 92 -18.23 -3.63 -15.42
C SER A 92 -18.79 -5.05 -15.22
N GLY A 93 -17.92 -6.04 -15.04
CA GLY A 93 -18.27 -7.44 -14.85
C GLY A 93 -18.85 -7.78 -13.46
N ASP A 94 -18.90 -9.07 -13.19
CA ASP A 94 -19.35 -9.60 -11.90
C ASP A 94 -18.28 -9.42 -10.79
N LEU A 95 -18.55 -9.95 -9.58
CA LEU A 95 -17.60 -9.88 -8.45
C LEU A 95 -16.24 -10.48 -8.81
N ARG A 96 -16.23 -11.60 -9.56
CA ARG A 96 -15.01 -12.27 -10.00
C ARG A 96 -14.17 -11.37 -10.90
N ASP A 97 -14.80 -10.73 -11.88
CA ASP A 97 -14.12 -9.83 -12.81
C ASP A 97 -13.53 -8.62 -12.09
N LYS A 98 -14.29 -8.01 -11.18
CA LYS A 98 -13.83 -6.89 -10.34
C LYS A 98 -12.65 -7.25 -9.46
N LEU A 99 -12.70 -8.41 -8.80
CA LEU A 99 -11.59 -8.90 -7.98
C LEU A 99 -10.35 -9.19 -8.85
N ARG A 100 -10.54 -9.82 -10.00
CA ARG A 100 -9.45 -10.09 -10.94
C ARG A 100 -8.79 -8.81 -11.44
N ALA A 101 -9.58 -7.81 -11.83
CA ALA A 101 -9.06 -6.51 -12.27
C ALA A 101 -8.26 -5.81 -11.15
N ALA A 102 -8.79 -5.77 -9.93
CA ALA A 102 -8.11 -5.18 -8.78
C ALA A 102 -6.79 -5.89 -8.45
N LEU A 103 -6.80 -7.23 -8.42
CA LEU A 103 -5.60 -8.04 -8.15
C LEU A 103 -4.57 -7.94 -9.27
N THR A 104 -5.00 -7.88 -10.53
CA THR A 104 -4.10 -7.65 -11.67
C THR A 104 -3.38 -6.31 -11.53
N ALA A 105 -4.12 -5.22 -11.25
CA ALA A 105 -3.52 -3.90 -11.08
C ALA A 105 -2.51 -3.84 -9.93
N PHE A 106 -2.77 -4.54 -8.83
CA PHE A 106 -1.81 -4.70 -7.73
C PHE A 106 -0.55 -5.44 -8.17
N LEU A 107 -0.74 -6.62 -8.79
CA LEU A 107 0.36 -7.48 -9.18
C LEU A 107 1.22 -6.88 -10.28
N ASP A 108 0.65 -6.13 -11.23
CA ASP A 108 1.39 -5.42 -12.28
C ASP A 108 2.36 -4.41 -11.65
N ILE A 109 1.91 -3.59 -10.71
CA ILE A 109 2.77 -2.62 -10.01
C ILE A 109 3.91 -3.32 -9.28
N VAL A 110 3.63 -4.44 -8.62
CA VAL A 110 4.64 -5.19 -7.87
C VAL A 110 5.61 -5.92 -8.80
N ALA A 111 5.15 -6.39 -9.96
CA ALA A 111 5.99 -7.02 -10.97
C ALA A 111 6.90 -6.01 -11.70
N GLU A 112 6.40 -4.78 -11.93
CA GLU A 112 7.17 -3.69 -12.55
C GLU A 112 8.26 -3.13 -11.63
N ASP A 113 8.03 -3.13 -10.31
CA ASP A 113 8.99 -2.65 -9.30
C ASP A 113 9.38 -3.76 -8.31
N PRO A 114 10.42 -4.57 -8.64
CA PRO A 114 10.89 -5.66 -7.77
C PRO A 114 11.31 -5.19 -6.36
N HIS A 115 11.59 -3.89 -6.20
CA HIS A 115 11.97 -3.31 -4.91
C HIS A 115 10.78 -3.20 -3.95
N LEU A 116 9.56 -3.12 -4.47
CA LEU A 116 8.33 -3.10 -3.64
C LEU A 116 8.18 -4.36 -2.78
N HIS A 117 8.62 -5.50 -3.29
CA HIS A 117 8.60 -6.76 -2.55
C HIS A 117 9.25 -6.63 -1.15
N ARG A 118 10.43 -6.01 -1.06
CA ARG A 118 11.11 -5.81 0.23
C ARG A 118 10.35 -4.89 1.17
N ILE A 119 9.64 -3.90 0.64
CA ILE A 119 8.83 -2.98 1.45
C ILE A 119 7.55 -3.67 1.92
N ILE A 120 6.92 -4.48 1.07
CA ILE A 120 5.63 -5.14 1.36
C ILE A 120 5.81 -6.34 2.30
N VAL A 121 6.79 -7.23 2.03
CA VAL A 121 6.95 -8.50 2.75
C VAL A 121 8.30 -8.64 3.48
N GLY A 122 9.20 -7.67 3.33
CA GLY A 122 10.53 -7.70 3.95
C GLY A 122 10.49 -7.69 5.47
N ASP A 123 11.63 -8.03 6.09
CA ASP A 123 11.77 -7.98 7.54
C ASP A 123 11.70 -6.54 8.06
N VAL A 124 10.80 -6.31 9.00
CA VAL A 124 10.58 -5.02 9.67
C VAL A 124 10.86 -5.08 11.18
N ALA A 125 11.40 -6.20 11.67
CA ALA A 125 11.64 -6.44 13.10
C ALA A 125 12.54 -5.38 13.76
N GLY A 126 13.39 -4.71 12.97
CA GLY A 126 14.28 -3.64 13.48
C GLY A 126 13.62 -2.27 13.64
N VAL A 127 12.32 -2.11 13.35
CA VAL A 127 11.61 -0.82 13.44
C VAL A 127 10.38 -0.98 14.34
N PRO A 128 10.42 -0.44 15.57
CA PRO A 128 9.31 -0.56 16.51
C PRO A 128 7.99 -0.04 15.90
N GLY A 129 6.92 -0.81 16.07
CA GLY A 129 5.58 -0.45 15.61
C GLY A 129 5.32 -0.67 14.10
N LEU A 130 6.34 -0.98 13.29
CA LEU A 130 6.13 -1.13 11.84
C LEU A 130 5.39 -2.43 11.48
N LEU A 131 5.58 -3.49 12.28
CA LEU A 131 4.82 -4.73 12.12
C LEU A 131 3.33 -4.50 12.42
N GLU A 132 3.01 -3.88 13.55
CA GLU A 132 1.64 -3.51 13.92
C GLU A 132 1.00 -2.62 12.85
N TYR A 133 1.78 -1.68 12.33
CA TYR A 133 1.33 -0.80 11.25
C TYR A 133 0.96 -1.56 9.97
N ARG A 134 1.74 -2.60 9.62
CA ARG A 134 1.41 -3.51 8.51
C ARG A 134 0.14 -4.31 8.79
N MET A 135 -0.04 -4.82 10.01
CA MET A 135 -1.26 -5.55 10.38
C MET A 135 -2.50 -4.67 10.32
N GLN A 136 -2.41 -3.42 10.78
CA GLN A 136 -3.50 -2.44 10.67
C GLN A 136 -3.94 -2.20 9.22
N PHE A 137 -3.03 -2.32 8.25
CA PHE A 137 -3.41 -2.21 6.85
C PHE A 137 -4.29 -3.38 6.38
N LEU A 138 -3.94 -4.60 6.74
CA LEU A 138 -4.76 -5.76 6.41
C LEU A 138 -6.16 -5.64 7.07
N ASP A 139 -6.21 -5.18 8.32
CA ASP A 139 -7.48 -4.90 9.00
C ASP A 139 -8.30 -3.81 8.28
N MET A 140 -7.65 -2.79 7.75
CA MET A 140 -8.33 -1.74 6.96
C MET A 140 -8.89 -2.31 5.64
N ILE A 141 -8.19 -3.19 4.96
CA ILE A 141 -8.71 -3.88 3.76
C ILE A 141 -9.93 -4.72 4.13
N VAL A 142 -9.86 -5.49 5.23
CA VAL A 142 -10.99 -6.27 5.74
C VAL A 142 -12.21 -5.38 6.02
N ALA A 143 -12.00 -4.25 6.69
CA ALA A 143 -13.07 -3.28 6.96
C ALA A 143 -13.68 -2.73 5.67
N SER A 144 -12.86 -2.38 4.69
CA SER A 144 -13.31 -1.89 3.38
C SER A 144 -14.13 -2.94 2.62
N ILE A 145 -13.72 -4.21 2.64
CA ILE A 145 -14.49 -5.31 2.04
C ILE A 145 -15.88 -5.40 2.68
N ILE A 146 -15.95 -5.35 4.00
CA ILE A 146 -17.22 -5.41 4.75
C ILE A 146 -18.10 -4.22 4.42
N GLU A 147 -17.55 -3.02 4.35
CA GLU A 147 -18.28 -1.79 4.00
C GLU A 147 -18.85 -1.84 2.58
N GLN A 148 -18.11 -2.42 1.64
CA GLN A 148 -18.54 -2.54 0.24
C GLN A 148 -19.49 -3.74 0.00
N ALA A 149 -19.56 -4.70 0.90
CA ALA A 149 -20.36 -5.92 0.73
C ALA A 149 -21.82 -5.66 0.35
N PRO A 150 -22.56 -4.69 0.96
CA PRO A 150 -23.94 -4.41 0.57
C PRO A 150 -24.10 -3.97 -0.90
N SER A 151 -23.16 -3.23 -1.43
CA SER A 151 -23.20 -2.75 -2.82
C SER A 151 -22.93 -3.87 -3.83
N VAL A 152 -22.23 -4.92 -3.42
CA VAL A 152 -21.83 -6.03 -4.27
C VAL A 152 -22.77 -7.22 -4.14
N LEU A 153 -23.23 -7.53 -2.92
CA LEU A 153 -24.05 -8.70 -2.60
C LEU A 153 -25.55 -8.40 -2.53
N GLY A 154 -25.93 -7.12 -2.56
CA GLY A 154 -27.35 -6.71 -2.44
C GLY A 154 -27.89 -6.98 -1.04
N SER A 155 -29.16 -7.46 -0.97
CA SER A 155 -29.86 -7.71 0.31
C SER A 155 -29.50 -9.05 0.98
N ALA A 156 -28.78 -9.93 0.30
CA ALA A 156 -28.39 -11.25 0.83
C ALA A 156 -27.06 -11.13 1.60
N LEU A 157 -27.06 -10.40 2.73
CA LEU A 157 -25.86 -10.27 3.54
C LEU A 157 -25.78 -11.42 4.55
N PRO A 158 -24.58 -12.02 4.70
CA PRO A 158 -24.32 -13.01 5.73
C PRO A 158 -24.38 -12.41 7.15
N ASP A 159 -24.38 -13.27 8.17
CA ASP A 159 -24.12 -12.84 9.54
C ASP A 159 -22.82 -12.01 9.61
N PRO A 160 -22.81 -10.88 10.35
CA PRO A 160 -21.63 -10.00 10.41
C PRO A 160 -20.33 -10.71 10.86
N THR A 161 -20.44 -11.71 11.73
CA THR A 161 -19.28 -12.50 12.18
C THR A 161 -18.76 -13.42 11.07
N ALA A 162 -19.64 -14.07 10.32
CA ALA A 162 -19.28 -14.90 9.18
C ALA A 162 -18.64 -14.06 8.08
N MET A 163 -19.22 -12.90 7.79
CA MET A 163 -18.68 -11.95 6.80
C MET A 163 -17.27 -11.48 7.17
N ARG A 164 -17.04 -11.11 8.45
CA ARG A 164 -15.70 -10.72 8.91
C ARG A 164 -14.69 -11.86 8.81
N ARG A 165 -15.08 -13.10 9.17
CA ARG A 165 -14.21 -14.28 9.06
C ARG A 165 -13.85 -14.59 7.60
N GLY A 166 -14.82 -14.52 6.70
CA GLY A 166 -14.60 -14.65 5.25
C GLY A 166 -13.64 -13.60 4.71
N ALA A 167 -13.83 -12.33 5.07
CA ALA A 167 -12.94 -11.24 4.66
C ALA A 167 -11.50 -11.42 5.20
N LEU A 168 -11.34 -11.81 6.48
CA LEU A 168 -10.04 -12.12 7.06
C LEU A 168 -9.34 -13.28 6.34
N PHE A 169 -10.09 -14.33 6.00
CA PHE A 169 -9.55 -15.49 5.28
C PHE A 169 -9.11 -15.10 3.86
N MET A 170 -9.92 -14.34 3.14
CA MET A 170 -9.58 -13.85 1.80
C MET A 170 -8.32 -12.97 1.83
N VAL A 171 -8.29 -11.95 2.68
CA VAL A 171 -7.14 -11.02 2.76
C VAL A 171 -5.87 -11.75 3.19
N GLY A 172 -5.95 -12.61 4.21
CA GLY A 172 -4.82 -13.40 4.69
C GLY A 172 -4.32 -14.41 3.66
N GLY A 173 -5.24 -15.15 3.03
CA GLY A 173 -4.92 -16.15 2.01
C GLY A 173 -4.29 -15.52 0.76
N VAL A 174 -4.90 -14.47 0.23
CA VAL A 174 -4.37 -13.74 -0.93
C VAL A 174 -3.00 -13.15 -0.62
N ASN A 175 -2.84 -12.50 0.54
CA ASN A 175 -1.55 -11.95 0.95
C ASN A 175 -0.46 -13.03 1.02
N GLN A 176 -0.77 -14.22 1.54
CA GLN A 176 0.19 -15.32 1.63
C GLN A 176 0.56 -15.90 0.26
N ILE A 177 -0.42 -16.08 -0.63
CA ILE A 177 -0.20 -16.55 -2.01
C ILE A 177 0.69 -15.55 -2.76
N ILE A 178 0.41 -14.27 -2.68
CA ILE A 178 1.22 -13.22 -3.31
C ILE A 178 2.63 -13.20 -2.73
N ALA A 179 2.78 -13.31 -1.42
CA ALA A 179 4.10 -13.35 -0.77
C ALA A 179 4.93 -14.58 -1.21
N GLU A 180 4.29 -15.70 -1.49
CA GLU A 180 4.97 -16.88 -2.04
C GLU A 180 5.36 -16.68 -3.51
N TRP A 181 4.43 -16.20 -4.33
CA TRP A 181 4.68 -15.90 -5.73
C TRP A 181 5.82 -14.89 -5.91
N LEU A 182 5.92 -13.87 -5.07
CA LEU A 182 7.01 -12.89 -5.10
C LEU A 182 8.39 -13.51 -4.81
N ARG A 183 8.45 -14.63 -4.10
CA ARG A 183 9.73 -15.36 -3.89
C ARG A 183 10.08 -16.25 -5.08
N GLU A 184 9.09 -16.86 -5.70
CA GLU A 184 9.25 -17.78 -6.82
C GLU A 184 8.07 -17.67 -7.79
N PRO A 185 8.12 -16.72 -8.75
CA PRO A 185 7.05 -16.53 -9.73
C PRO A 185 6.94 -17.76 -10.65
N ARG A 186 5.87 -18.53 -10.49
CA ARG A 186 5.59 -19.73 -11.31
C ARG A 186 4.48 -19.48 -12.32
N GLU A 187 3.57 -18.56 -12.00
CA GLU A 187 2.44 -18.17 -12.83
C GLU A 187 2.65 -16.75 -13.34
N THR A 188 1.98 -16.41 -14.42
CA THR A 188 1.85 -15.02 -14.88
C THR A 188 0.96 -14.21 -13.92
N VAL A 189 1.09 -12.89 -13.96
CA VAL A 189 0.22 -11.97 -13.19
C VAL A 189 -1.26 -12.28 -13.44
N ALA A 190 -1.64 -12.48 -14.70
CA ALA A 190 -3.03 -12.75 -15.07
C ALA A 190 -3.56 -14.09 -14.51
N GLU A 191 -2.74 -15.13 -14.52
CA GLU A 191 -3.08 -16.45 -13.97
C GLU A 191 -3.23 -16.36 -12.45
N LEU A 192 -2.29 -15.72 -11.76
CA LEU A 192 -2.34 -15.54 -10.31
C LEU A 192 -3.54 -14.70 -9.87
N ALA A 193 -3.79 -13.59 -10.55
CA ALA A 193 -4.96 -12.75 -10.28
C ALA A 193 -6.27 -13.51 -10.47
N GLY A 194 -6.37 -14.32 -11.54
CA GLY A 194 -7.51 -15.17 -11.77
C GLY A 194 -7.71 -16.22 -10.69
N LEU A 195 -6.65 -16.93 -10.29
CA LEU A 195 -6.69 -17.90 -9.20
C LEU A 195 -7.16 -17.27 -7.87
N CYS A 196 -6.58 -16.16 -7.49
CA CYS A 196 -6.94 -15.45 -6.27
C CYS A 196 -8.40 -14.95 -6.30
N ALA A 197 -8.87 -14.45 -7.45
CA ALA A 197 -10.27 -14.04 -7.62
C ALA A 197 -11.23 -15.23 -7.48
N ASP A 198 -10.92 -16.37 -8.07
CA ASP A 198 -11.72 -17.60 -7.96
C ASP A 198 -11.83 -18.10 -6.51
N LEU A 199 -10.71 -18.09 -5.78
CA LEU A 199 -10.69 -18.44 -4.36
C LEU A 199 -11.53 -17.50 -3.52
N CYS A 200 -11.42 -16.19 -3.75
CA CYS A 200 -12.24 -15.20 -3.07
C CYS A 200 -13.74 -15.38 -3.32
N VAL A 201 -14.14 -15.62 -4.58
CA VAL A 201 -15.54 -15.89 -4.94
C VAL A 201 -16.06 -17.18 -4.26
N ALA A 202 -15.24 -18.22 -4.17
CA ALA A 202 -15.61 -19.45 -3.47
C ALA A 202 -15.87 -19.19 -1.98
N VAL A 203 -15.02 -18.41 -1.32
CA VAL A 203 -15.20 -18.01 0.10
C VAL A 203 -16.48 -17.19 0.28
N VAL A 204 -16.74 -16.22 -0.61
CA VAL A 204 -17.98 -15.43 -0.54
C VAL A 204 -19.21 -16.32 -0.68
N ARG A 205 -19.21 -17.25 -1.63
CA ARG A 205 -20.33 -18.18 -1.83
C ARG A 205 -20.59 -19.05 -0.59
N ASP A 206 -19.54 -19.69 -0.04
CA ASP A 206 -19.67 -20.48 1.19
C ASP A 206 -20.18 -19.64 2.38
N THR A 207 -19.74 -18.38 2.47
CA THR A 207 -20.16 -17.46 3.53
C THR A 207 -21.64 -17.07 3.40
N LEU A 208 -22.17 -16.99 2.18
CA LEU A 208 -23.59 -16.68 1.92
C LEU A 208 -24.53 -17.87 2.15
N GLU A 209 -24.03 -19.11 2.03
CA GLU A 209 -24.81 -20.35 2.18
C GLU A 209 -24.97 -20.79 3.63
N ARG A 210 -24.26 -20.17 4.57
CA ARG A 210 -24.29 -20.45 6.02
C ARG A 210 -25.25 -19.57 6.77
#